data_70be1a651359aa07b10d1c73a24f0f7e
#
_entry.id   70be1a651359aa07b10d1c73a24f0f7e
#
_cell.length_a   1.000
_cell.length_b   1.000
_cell.length_c   1.000
_cell.angle_alpha   90.00
_cell.angle_beta   90.00
_cell.angle_gamma   90.00
#
_symmetry.space_group_name_H-M   'P 1'
#
loop_
_entity.id
_entity.type
_entity.pdbx_description
1 polymer ?
#
loop_
_entity_poly.entity_id
_entity_poly.type
_entity_poly.pdbx_seq_one_letter_code
_entity_poly.pdbx_strand_id
1 'polypeptide(L)'
;MKHCFILNPAAGKTDRTAELSAKITALCETRGLDYSIAVSCSPGQCETLAREAAEGREACRIYACGGDGTLNEVVNGAAGFPNCAVTHYPIGSGNDFIKASSDPAAFEALENLLDPDERVFDLIQVNDRLGIDICSIGIDARIGTDVGKYKHIPLLSGAGAYTLSMVVNVVKGIHRHYIVEIAGERIDARQTMICVCNGRWYGGGYNPVPDAELDDGLLDVLLVAPVSRLQAASIIGKYKKGQYRNYPELIRHFRVSELRVICDEESRVNIDGELLLAQDVRFAVSQHKIRFFYPKGLSWEAKSTINGGK
;
A
#
# COMPACT_ATOMS: atom_id res chain seq x y z
N MET A 1 -6.34 11.43 25.53
CA MET A 1 -6.09 10.86 24.19
C MET A 1 -6.39 9.38 24.26
N LYS A 2 -7.27 8.89 23.41
CA LYS A 2 -7.68 7.48 23.39
C LYS A 2 -6.80 6.67 22.42
N HIS A 3 -6.42 5.46 22.81
CA HIS A 3 -5.68 4.51 21.99
C HIS A 3 -6.65 3.42 21.48
N CYS A 4 -6.87 3.35 20.18
CA CYS A 4 -7.84 2.44 19.56
C CYS A 4 -7.09 1.37 18.75
N PHE A 5 -7.08 0.14 19.25
CA PHE A 5 -6.42 -0.99 18.58
C PHE A 5 -7.43 -1.77 17.76
N ILE A 6 -7.22 -1.83 16.44
CA ILE A 6 -8.07 -2.59 15.50
C ILE A 6 -7.30 -3.82 15.07
N LEU A 7 -7.75 -4.99 15.52
CA LEU A 7 -7.11 -6.27 15.29
C LEU A 7 -7.81 -7.02 14.16
N ASN A 8 -7.03 -7.48 13.17
CA ASN A 8 -7.52 -8.32 12.11
C ASN A 8 -7.07 -9.78 12.32
N PRO A 9 -7.97 -10.70 12.74
CA PRO A 9 -7.61 -12.10 13.01
C PRO A 9 -7.17 -12.87 11.76
N ALA A 10 -7.53 -12.40 10.55
CA ALA A 10 -7.12 -12.99 9.29
C ALA A 10 -5.70 -12.58 8.86
N ALA A 11 -5.05 -11.66 9.57
CA ALA A 11 -3.71 -11.20 9.23
C ALA A 11 -2.64 -12.22 9.67
N GLY A 12 -1.65 -12.42 8.80
CA GLY A 12 -0.54 -13.33 9.09
C GLY A 12 -0.86 -14.81 8.82
N LYS A 13 -0.17 -15.68 9.51
CA LYS A 13 -0.28 -17.15 9.34
C LYS A 13 -1.25 -17.79 10.32
N THR A 14 -1.43 -17.21 11.47
CA THR A 14 -2.26 -17.69 12.58
C THR A 14 -2.99 -16.53 13.23
N ASP A 15 -4.17 -16.79 13.76
CA ASP A 15 -4.88 -15.81 14.57
C ASP A 15 -4.10 -15.53 15.86
N ARG A 16 -3.68 -14.27 16.04
CA ARG A 16 -2.94 -13.78 17.20
C ARG A 16 -3.77 -12.85 18.08
N THR A 17 -5.09 -12.81 17.86
CA THR A 17 -5.98 -11.85 18.52
C THR A 17 -5.90 -11.95 20.05
N ALA A 18 -5.97 -13.17 20.58
CA ALA A 18 -5.91 -13.38 22.05
C ALA A 18 -4.57 -12.95 22.65
N GLU A 19 -3.44 -13.33 22.02
CA GLU A 19 -2.09 -12.94 22.42
C GLU A 19 -1.92 -11.42 22.42
N LEU A 20 -2.31 -10.78 21.31
CA LEU A 20 -2.18 -9.34 21.14
C LEU A 20 -3.08 -8.56 22.10
N SER A 21 -4.33 -9.00 22.29
CA SER A 21 -5.24 -8.37 23.25
C SER A 21 -4.66 -8.39 24.66
N ALA A 22 -4.10 -9.52 25.08
CA ALA A 22 -3.47 -9.64 26.40
C ALA A 22 -2.23 -8.71 26.53
N LYS A 23 -1.39 -8.66 25.49
CA LYS A 23 -0.21 -7.77 25.44
C LYS A 23 -0.62 -6.29 25.49
N ILE A 24 -1.60 -5.88 24.70
CA ILE A 24 -2.12 -4.51 24.65
C ILE A 24 -2.69 -4.13 26.02
N THR A 25 -3.55 -4.97 26.59
CA THR A 25 -4.17 -4.74 27.90
C THR A 25 -3.11 -4.55 28.97
N ALA A 26 -2.16 -5.49 29.09
CA ALA A 26 -1.11 -5.39 30.12
C ALA A 26 -0.27 -4.12 29.97
N LEU A 27 0.07 -3.74 28.74
CA LEU A 27 0.86 -2.52 28.49
C LEU A 27 0.07 -1.25 28.79
N CYS A 28 -1.18 -1.16 28.34
CA CYS A 28 -2.01 0.02 28.53
C CYS A 28 -2.38 0.23 29.99
N GLU A 29 -2.71 -0.84 30.73
CA GLU A 29 -2.98 -0.77 32.17
C GLU A 29 -1.74 -0.33 32.95
N THR A 30 -0.57 -0.91 32.65
CA THR A 30 0.70 -0.53 33.31
C THR A 30 1.04 0.96 33.10
N ARG A 31 0.67 1.50 31.93
CA ARG A 31 0.93 2.90 31.56
C ARG A 31 -0.22 3.84 31.90
N GLY A 32 -1.34 3.34 32.42
CA GLY A 32 -2.54 4.14 32.76
C GLY A 32 -3.16 4.81 31.55
N LEU A 33 -3.15 4.14 30.37
CA LEU A 33 -3.68 4.69 29.11
C LEU A 33 -5.18 4.41 28.98
N ASP A 34 -5.91 5.36 28.40
CA ASP A 34 -7.28 5.14 27.94
C ASP A 34 -7.22 4.41 26.59
N TYR A 35 -7.80 3.22 26.54
CA TYR A 35 -7.71 2.38 25.33
C TYR A 35 -8.97 1.58 25.05
N SER A 36 -9.09 1.14 23.81
CA SER A 36 -10.08 0.17 23.35
C SER A 36 -9.46 -0.81 22.37
N ILE A 37 -9.96 -2.04 22.38
CA ILE A 37 -9.57 -3.11 21.46
C ILE A 37 -10.82 -3.50 20.68
N ALA A 38 -10.76 -3.43 19.36
CA ALA A 38 -11.79 -3.90 18.45
C ALA A 38 -11.22 -4.99 17.54
N VAL A 39 -11.97 -6.08 17.36
CA VAL A 39 -11.57 -7.20 16.50
C VAL A 39 -12.49 -7.24 15.29
N SER A 40 -11.94 -7.21 14.09
CA SER A 40 -12.73 -7.33 12.86
C SER A 40 -13.25 -8.75 12.68
N CYS A 41 -14.50 -8.88 12.24
CA CYS A 41 -15.17 -10.17 12.00
C CYS A 41 -15.39 -10.46 10.49
N SER A 42 -15.13 -9.46 9.63
CA SER A 42 -15.33 -9.57 8.19
C SER A 42 -14.41 -8.62 7.41
N PRO A 43 -14.11 -8.91 6.14
CA PRO A 43 -13.43 -7.97 5.25
C PRO A 43 -14.15 -6.61 5.20
N GLY A 44 -13.40 -5.52 5.16
CA GLY A 44 -13.90 -4.14 5.15
C GLY A 44 -14.31 -3.59 6.53
N GLN A 45 -14.38 -4.43 7.56
CA GLN A 45 -14.83 -3.96 8.88
C GLN A 45 -13.80 -3.10 9.61
N CYS A 46 -12.51 -3.24 9.33
CA CYS A 46 -11.50 -2.38 9.92
C CYS A 46 -11.71 -0.90 9.50
N GLU A 47 -12.24 -0.65 8.31
CA GLU A 47 -12.62 0.70 7.87
C GLU A 47 -13.74 1.27 8.73
N THR A 48 -14.80 0.50 8.97
CA THR A 48 -15.93 0.92 9.82
C THR A 48 -15.47 1.21 11.25
N LEU A 49 -14.68 0.30 11.83
CA LEU A 49 -14.15 0.45 13.19
C LEU A 49 -13.23 1.68 13.32
N ALA A 50 -12.42 1.95 12.28
CA ALA A 50 -11.57 3.13 12.25
C ALA A 50 -12.38 4.42 12.14
N ARG A 51 -13.43 4.44 11.32
CA ARG A 51 -14.35 5.56 11.18
C ARG A 51 -15.07 5.86 12.50
N GLU A 52 -15.61 4.84 13.15
CA GLU A 52 -16.26 4.99 14.45
C GLU A 52 -15.31 5.56 15.51
N ALA A 53 -14.05 5.11 15.51
CA ALA A 53 -13.03 5.63 16.41
C ALA A 53 -12.69 7.10 16.10
N ALA A 54 -12.64 7.48 14.82
CA ALA A 54 -12.29 8.82 14.35
C ALA A 54 -13.43 9.83 14.49
N GLU A 55 -14.70 9.41 14.40
CA GLU A 55 -15.89 10.26 14.58
C GLU A 55 -16.04 10.77 16.02
N GLY A 56 -15.32 10.18 16.97
CA GLY A 56 -15.24 10.69 18.33
C GLY A 56 -14.63 12.12 18.34
N ARG A 57 -15.08 12.96 19.28
CA ARG A 57 -14.58 14.35 19.39
C ARG A 57 -13.21 14.43 20.05
N GLU A 58 -12.76 13.36 20.69
CA GLU A 58 -11.48 13.30 21.39
C GLU A 58 -10.34 12.95 20.45
N ALA A 59 -9.14 13.45 20.75
CA ALA A 59 -7.95 13.03 20.02
C ALA A 59 -7.71 11.53 20.21
N CYS A 60 -7.50 10.80 19.11
CA CYS A 60 -7.26 9.37 19.17
C CYS A 60 -6.06 8.93 18.31
N ARG A 61 -5.45 7.84 18.72
CA ARG A 61 -4.43 7.09 17.98
C ARG A 61 -5.00 5.73 17.60
N ILE A 62 -5.06 5.45 16.31
CA ILE A 62 -5.63 4.21 15.77
C ILE A 62 -4.48 3.31 15.32
N TYR A 63 -4.43 2.11 15.88
CA TYR A 63 -3.41 1.10 15.59
C TYR A 63 -4.00 0.07 14.64
N ALA A 64 -3.56 0.05 13.39
CA ALA A 64 -3.91 -0.99 12.41
C ALA A 64 -3.08 -2.26 12.70
N CYS A 65 -3.61 -3.15 13.53
CA CYS A 65 -2.95 -4.40 13.90
C CYS A 65 -3.26 -5.47 12.85
N GLY A 66 -2.46 -5.50 11.79
CA GLY A 66 -2.72 -6.36 10.64
C GLY A 66 -1.61 -6.34 9.61
N GLY A 67 -1.95 -6.59 8.35
CA GLY A 67 -1.10 -6.40 7.18
C GLY A 67 -1.48 -5.14 6.40
N ASP A 68 -0.95 -5.03 5.17
CA ASP A 68 -1.15 -3.87 4.29
C ASP A 68 -2.64 -3.59 4.02
N GLY A 69 -3.47 -4.62 3.79
CA GLY A 69 -4.92 -4.44 3.64
C GLY A 69 -5.61 -3.89 4.89
N THR A 70 -5.19 -4.32 6.08
CA THR A 70 -5.71 -3.76 7.35
C THR A 70 -5.34 -2.30 7.49
N LEU A 71 -4.11 -1.93 7.14
CA LEU A 71 -3.68 -0.53 7.13
C LEU A 71 -4.51 0.29 6.14
N ASN A 72 -4.74 -0.22 4.91
CA ASN A 72 -5.54 0.46 3.90
C ASN A 72 -6.99 0.67 4.38
N GLU A 73 -7.66 -0.35 4.94
CA GLU A 73 -9.00 -0.21 5.51
C GLU A 73 -9.03 0.86 6.62
N VAL A 74 -8.08 0.85 7.56
CA VAL A 74 -8.00 1.83 8.64
C VAL A 74 -7.76 3.24 8.11
N VAL A 75 -6.90 3.41 7.11
CA VAL A 75 -6.67 4.70 6.44
C VAL A 75 -7.95 5.21 5.79
N ASN A 76 -8.69 4.37 5.06
CA ASN A 76 -9.97 4.75 4.44
C ASN A 76 -11.03 5.15 5.47
N GLY A 77 -11.01 4.54 6.65
CA GLY A 77 -11.92 4.92 7.75
C GLY A 77 -11.53 6.21 8.46
N ALA A 78 -10.23 6.47 8.60
CA ALA A 78 -9.71 7.57 9.42
C ALA A 78 -9.34 8.83 8.63
N ALA A 79 -9.19 8.75 7.30
CA ALA A 79 -8.82 9.89 6.48
C ALA A 79 -9.84 11.02 6.56
N GLY A 80 -9.36 12.25 6.66
CA GLY A 80 -10.21 13.45 6.78
C GLY A 80 -10.62 13.81 8.21
N PHE A 81 -10.29 12.99 9.21
CA PHE A 81 -10.53 13.30 10.62
C PHE A 81 -9.28 13.90 11.27
N PRO A 82 -9.24 15.21 11.57
CA PRO A 82 -8.03 15.87 12.05
C PRO A 82 -7.68 15.50 13.51
N ASN A 83 -8.62 14.93 14.25
CA ASN A 83 -8.45 14.52 15.64
C ASN A 83 -7.79 13.14 15.78
N CYS A 84 -7.56 12.40 14.68
CA CYS A 84 -6.95 11.09 14.77
C CYS A 84 -5.62 10.99 14.02
N ALA A 85 -4.77 10.09 14.51
CA ALA A 85 -3.56 9.65 13.82
C ALA A 85 -3.57 8.13 13.74
N VAL A 86 -2.97 7.58 12.68
CA VAL A 86 -2.95 6.13 12.39
C VAL A 86 -1.54 5.60 12.47
N THR A 87 -1.36 4.36 12.86
CA THR A 87 -0.10 3.62 12.69
C THR A 87 -0.35 2.20 12.21
N HIS A 88 0.69 1.56 11.74
CA HIS A 88 0.70 0.14 11.41
C HIS A 88 1.40 -0.66 12.51
N TYR A 89 0.70 -1.58 13.17
CA TYR A 89 1.30 -2.63 13.97
C TYR A 89 1.38 -3.91 13.13
N PRO A 90 2.60 -4.27 12.64
CA PRO A 90 2.75 -5.22 11.54
C PRO A 90 2.65 -6.67 12.02
N ILE A 91 1.57 -7.35 11.67
CA ILE A 91 1.39 -8.80 11.88
C ILE A 91 1.08 -9.56 10.57
N GLY A 92 1.03 -8.82 9.46
CA GLY A 92 0.87 -9.39 8.12
C GLY A 92 2.16 -10.00 7.56
N SER A 93 2.08 -10.55 6.36
CA SER A 93 3.23 -11.13 5.67
C SER A 93 3.98 -10.14 4.75
N GLY A 94 3.34 -9.06 4.34
CA GLY A 94 3.92 -8.02 3.47
C GLY A 94 4.49 -6.87 4.28
N ASN A 95 3.61 -6.11 4.89
CA ASN A 95 3.87 -4.92 5.69
C ASN A 95 4.76 -3.92 4.92
N ASP A 96 4.33 -3.65 3.69
CA ASP A 96 5.18 -2.97 2.71
C ASP A 96 5.36 -1.49 3.03
N PHE A 97 4.31 -0.79 3.46
CA PHE A 97 4.34 0.65 3.72
C PHE A 97 5.47 1.06 4.71
N ILE A 98 5.58 0.35 5.83
CA ILE A 98 6.58 0.67 6.86
C ILE A 98 8.03 0.40 6.42
N LYS A 99 8.25 -0.36 5.33
CA LYS A 99 9.59 -0.56 4.75
C LYS A 99 10.19 0.72 4.17
N ALA A 100 9.38 1.75 3.98
CA ALA A 100 9.85 3.07 3.61
C ALA A 100 10.55 3.80 4.76
N SER A 101 10.36 3.37 6.01
CA SER A 101 11.06 3.91 7.19
C SER A 101 12.50 3.39 7.28
N SER A 102 13.33 4.10 8.05
CA SER A 102 14.73 3.71 8.26
C SER A 102 14.90 2.41 9.04
N ASP A 103 13.92 2.03 9.89
CA ASP A 103 13.89 0.78 10.66
C ASP A 103 12.46 0.23 10.78
N PRO A 104 12.00 -0.60 9.84
CA PRO A 104 10.69 -1.23 9.89
C PRO A 104 10.48 -2.14 11.10
N ALA A 105 11.54 -2.76 11.63
CA ALA A 105 11.43 -3.69 12.75
C ALA A 105 11.04 -2.97 14.05
N ALA A 106 11.32 -1.68 14.17
CA ALA A 106 10.93 -0.89 15.33
C ALA A 106 9.42 -0.84 15.57
N PHE A 107 8.60 -1.06 14.51
CA PHE A 107 7.13 -1.12 14.61
C PHE A 107 6.61 -2.40 15.28
N GLU A 108 7.40 -3.46 15.39
CA GLU A 108 7.01 -4.72 16.00
C GLU A 108 6.93 -4.63 17.53
N ALA A 109 7.58 -3.62 18.13
CA ALA A 109 7.50 -3.34 19.55
C ALA A 109 6.42 -2.29 19.83
N LEU A 110 5.31 -2.72 20.47
CA LEU A 110 4.18 -1.85 20.76
C LEU A 110 4.59 -0.65 21.64
N GLU A 111 5.54 -0.85 22.52
CA GLU A 111 6.12 0.15 23.40
C GLU A 111 6.69 1.35 22.64
N ASN A 112 7.29 1.11 21.49
CA ASN A 112 7.87 2.15 20.62
C ASN A 112 6.80 3.08 20.00
N LEU A 113 5.55 2.62 19.93
CA LEU A 113 4.42 3.35 19.37
C LEU A 113 3.64 4.17 20.41
N LEU A 114 4.04 4.14 21.69
CA LEU A 114 3.37 4.89 22.75
C LEU A 114 3.90 6.33 22.91
N ASP A 115 5.20 6.55 22.63
CA ASP A 115 5.84 7.88 22.57
C ASP A 115 6.40 8.12 21.16
N PRO A 116 5.53 8.26 20.15
CA PRO A 116 5.92 8.31 18.74
C PRO A 116 6.24 9.72 18.27
N ASP A 117 6.94 9.78 17.13
CA ASP A 117 6.91 10.92 16.23
C ASP A 117 5.68 10.82 15.31
N GLU A 118 5.26 11.95 14.73
CA GLU A 118 4.12 12.00 13.79
C GLU A 118 4.52 12.77 12.53
N ARG A 119 4.01 12.31 11.38
CA ARG A 119 4.14 13.00 10.09
C ARG A 119 2.81 12.93 9.34
N VAL A 120 2.57 13.90 8.48
CA VAL A 120 1.37 13.92 7.62
C VAL A 120 1.79 13.41 6.25
N PHE A 121 1.14 12.35 5.78
CA PHE A 121 1.38 11.77 4.47
C PHE A 121 0.24 12.07 3.51
N ASP A 122 0.58 12.17 2.23
CA ASP A 122 -0.38 12.22 1.15
C ASP A 122 -1.03 10.85 0.95
N LEU A 123 -2.18 10.85 0.30
CA LEU A 123 -2.89 9.64 -0.09
C LEU A 123 -3.19 9.69 -1.59
N ILE A 124 -3.28 8.54 -2.21
CA ILE A 124 -3.74 8.38 -3.59
C ILE A 124 -5.26 8.29 -3.57
N GLN A 125 -5.95 9.28 -4.14
CA GLN A 125 -7.38 9.14 -4.45
C GLN A 125 -7.53 8.28 -5.70
N VAL A 126 -8.28 7.19 -5.61
CA VAL A 126 -8.61 6.30 -6.72
C VAL A 126 -10.13 6.21 -6.82
N ASN A 127 -10.75 7.02 -7.67
CA ASN A 127 -12.19 7.24 -7.70
C ASN A 127 -12.70 7.61 -6.28
N ASP A 128 -13.45 6.73 -5.62
CA ASP A 128 -14.01 6.90 -4.27
C ASP A 128 -13.20 6.19 -3.15
N ARG A 129 -12.06 5.58 -3.49
CA ARG A 129 -11.19 4.86 -2.54
C ARG A 129 -9.86 5.59 -2.35
N LEU A 130 -9.18 5.27 -1.25
CA LEU A 130 -7.86 5.81 -0.93
C LEU A 130 -6.81 4.69 -0.90
N GLY A 131 -5.64 4.98 -1.49
CA GLY A 131 -4.41 4.23 -1.30
C GLY A 131 -3.38 5.04 -0.53
N ILE A 132 -2.55 4.38 0.28
CA ILE A 132 -1.47 5.04 1.02
C ILE A 132 -0.11 4.79 0.37
N ASP A 133 0.07 3.65 -0.28
CA ASP A 133 1.37 3.18 -0.78
C ASP A 133 1.41 3.17 -2.32
N ILE A 134 0.95 2.11 -2.96
CA ILE A 134 1.05 1.93 -4.42
C ILE A 134 -0.23 1.35 -5.00
N CYS A 135 -0.72 2.01 -6.04
CA CYS A 135 -1.83 1.55 -6.85
C CYS A 135 -1.35 1.10 -8.23
N SER A 136 -2.07 0.19 -8.88
CA SER A 136 -1.69 -0.25 -10.22
C SER A 136 -2.85 -0.73 -11.08
N ILE A 137 -2.67 -0.67 -12.41
CA ILE A 137 -3.56 -1.26 -13.42
C ILE A 137 -2.70 -2.10 -14.37
N GLY A 138 -3.25 -3.18 -14.90
CA GLY A 138 -2.58 -4.03 -15.87
C GLY A 138 -2.19 -5.39 -15.32
N ILE A 139 -1.02 -5.91 -15.74
CA ILE A 139 -0.60 -7.25 -15.32
C ILE A 139 -0.39 -7.35 -13.81
N ASP A 140 0.17 -6.32 -13.22
CA ASP A 140 0.51 -6.27 -11.81
C ASP A 140 -0.74 -6.30 -10.93
N ALA A 141 -1.76 -5.49 -11.24
CA ALA A 141 -3.05 -5.52 -10.56
C ALA A 141 -3.72 -6.90 -10.62
N ARG A 142 -3.62 -7.59 -11.76
CA ARG A 142 -4.14 -8.95 -11.92
C ARG A 142 -3.37 -9.95 -11.08
N ILE A 143 -2.03 -9.84 -11.03
CA ILE A 143 -1.19 -10.71 -10.22
C ILE A 143 -1.53 -10.52 -8.75
N GLY A 144 -1.52 -9.28 -8.26
CA GLY A 144 -1.77 -8.94 -6.85
C GLY A 144 -3.14 -9.41 -6.38
N THR A 145 -4.19 -9.10 -7.13
CA THR A 145 -5.57 -9.46 -6.78
C THR A 145 -5.89 -10.96 -6.96
N ASP A 146 -5.15 -11.67 -7.83
CA ASP A 146 -5.35 -13.12 -8.03
C ASP A 146 -4.59 -13.98 -7.01
N VAL A 147 -3.62 -13.45 -6.27
CA VAL A 147 -2.83 -14.23 -5.27
C VAL A 147 -3.74 -14.94 -4.28
N GLY A 148 -4.81 -14.30 -3.84
CA GLY A 148 -5.80 -14.88 -2.91
C GLY A 148 -6.36 -16.22 -3.37
N LYS A 149 -6.54 -16.43 -4.67
CA LYS A 149 -7.05 -17.69 -5.26
C LYS A 149 -6.11 -18.87 -5.09
N TYR A 150 -4.83 -18.61 -4.91
CA TYR A 150 -3.77 -19.63 -4.85
C TYR A 150 -3.24 -19.86 -3.44
N LYS A 151 -3.58 -19.00 -2.47
CA LYS A 151 -3.14 -19.12 -1.05
C LYS A 151 -3.65 -20.39 -0.37
N HIS A 152 -4.75 -20.97 -0.86
CA HIS A 152 -5.37 -22.16 -0.30
C HIS A 152 -4.84 -23.48 -0.89
N ILE A 153 -3.91 -23.42 -1.85
CA ILE A 153 -3.34 -24.63 -2.45
C ILE A 153 -2.37 -25.27 -1.43
N PRO A 154 -2.60 -26.54 -1.04
CA PRO A 154 -1.72 -27.26 -0.12
C PRO A 154 -0.27 -27.23 -0.63
N LEU A 155 0.70 -27.09 0.27
CA LEU A 155 2.13 -27.05 0.00
C LEU A 155 2.63 -25.78 -0.73
N LEU A 156 1.77 -24.82 -1.07
CA LEU A 156 2.19 -23.57 -1.68
C LEU A 156 2.40 -22.51 -0.58
N SER A 157 3.64 -22.01 -0.46
CA SER A 157 3.92 -20.84 0.39
C SER A 157 3.30 -19.56 -0.19
N GLY A 158 3.21 -18.47 0.61
CA GLY A 158 2.74 -17.18 0.10
C GLY A 158 3.54 -16.70 -1.13
N ALA A 159 4.86 -16.92 -1.14
CA ALA A 159 5.72 -16.62 -2.30
C ALA A 159 5.41 -17.53 -3.49
N GLY A 160 5.08 -18.81 -3.25
CA GLY A 160 4.64 -19.74 -4.28
C GLY A 160 3.30 -19.36 -4.90
N ALA A 161 2.33 -18.93 -4.09
CA ALA A 161 1.04 -18.44 -4.57
C ALA A 161 1.19 -17.19 -5.44
N TYR A 162 2.07 -16.27 -5.06
CA TYR A 162 2.41 -15.09 -5.86
C TYR A 162 3.05 -15.49 -7.20
N THR A 163 4.02 -16.42 -7.17
CA THR A 163 4.69 -16.94 -8.38
C THR A 163 3.69 -17.61 -9.33
N LEU A 164 2.78 -18.42 -8.80
CA LEU A 164 1.75 -19.07 -9.60
C LEU A 164 0.78 -18.05 -10.22
N SER A 165 0.34 -17.05 -9.44
CA SER A 165 -0.46 -15.94 -9.95
C SER A 165 0.25 -15.23 -11.10
N MET A 166 1.54 -14.95 -10.93
CA MET A 166 2.36 -14.33 -11.98
C MET A 166 2.38 -15.17 -13.25
N VAL A 167 2.71 -16.46 -13.16
CA VAL A 167 2.78 -17.36 -14.32
C VAL A 167 1.45 -17.43 -15.05
N VAL A 168 0.34 -17.61 -14.34
CA VAL A 168 -1.01 -17.68 -14.93
C VAL A 168 -1.37 -16.36 -15.64
N ASN A 169 -1.10 -15.22 -15.03
CA ASN A 169 -1.42 -13.93 -15.62
C ASN A 169 -0.52 -13.59 -16.81
N VAL A 170 0.73 -14.00 -16.80
CA VAL A 170 1.64 -13.90 -17.95
C VAL A 170 1.13 -14.75 -19.14
N VAL A 171 0.60 -15.96 -18.88
CA VAL A 171 0.01 -16.81 -19.93
C VAL A 171 -1.26 -16.18 -20.51
N LYS A 172 -2.12 -15.58 -19.69
CA LYS A 172 -3.37 -14.91 -20.13
C LYS A 172 -3.15 -13.66 -20.96
N GLY A 173 -1.92 -13.17 -21.07
CA GLY A 173 -1.56 -11.97 -21.83
C GLY A 173 -1.13 -10.82 -20.92
N ILE A 174 -0.04 -10.17 -21.29
CA ILE A 174 0.67 -9.22 -20.43
C ILE A 174 0.35 -7.75 -20.68
N HIS A 175 -0.31 -7.42 -21.77
CA HIS A 175 -0.63 -6.03 -22.10
C HIS A 175 -2.08 -5.88 -22.55
N ARG A 176 -2.63 -4.70 -22.25
CA ARG A 176 -3.97 -4.26 -22.63
C ARG A 176 -3.88 -2.87 -23.25
N HIS A 177 -4.94 -2.48 -23.95
CA HIS A 177 -5.08 -1.14 -24.47
C HIS A 177 -5.66 -0.21 -23.38
N TYR A 178 -5.07 0.97 -23.25
CA TYR A 178 -5.49 2.02 -22.35
C TYR A 178 -5.38 3.38 -23.02
N ILE A 179 -6.27 4.28 -22.65
CA ILE A 179 -6.10 5.71 -22.90
C ILE A 179 -5.68 6.32 -21.58
N VAL A 180 -4.48 6.90 -21.54
CA VAL A 180 -3.91 7.55 -20.36
C VAL A 180 -3.83 9.05 -20.60
N GLU A 181 -4.52 9.82 -19.78
CA GLU A 181 -4.45 11.27 -19.76
C GLU A 181 -3.55 11.68 -18.58
N ILE A 182 -2.34 12.20 -18.88
CA ILE A 182 -1.30 12.50 -17.88
C ILE A 182 -0.43 13.66 -18.34
N ALA A 183 -0.14 14.61 -17.45
CA ALA A 183 0.74 15.76 -17.74
C ALA A 183 0.38 16.53 -19.01
N GLY A 184 -0.91 16.64 -19.34
CA GLY A 184 -1.39 17.28 -20.58
C GLY A 184 -1.27 16.42 -21.83
N GLU A 185 -0.71 15.22 -21.74
CA GLU A 185 -0.64 14.26 -22.84
C GLU A 185 -1.86 13.32 -22.80
N ARG A 186 -2.29 12.87 -23.99
CA ARG A 186 -3.22 11.75 -24.17
C ARG A 186 -2.50 10.62 -24.89
N ILE A 187 -2.22 9.56 -24.17
CA ILE A 187 -1.51 8.37 -24.65
C ILE A 187 -2.54 7.27 -24.92
N ASP A 188 -2.81 7.01 -26.19
CA ASP A 188 -3.76 6.00 -26.67
C ASP A 188 -2.94 4.81 -27.18
N ALA A 189 -2.65 3.85 -26.31
CA ALA A 189 -1.72 2.78 -26.60
C ALA A 189 -1.90 1.54 -25.70
N ARG A 190 -1.32 0.42 -26.17
CA ARG A 190 -1.19 -0.75 -25.31
C ARG A 190 -0.13 -0.51 -24.25
N GLN A 191 -0.41 -0.94 -23.03
CA GLN A 191 0.52 -0.90 -21.90
C GLN A 191 0.58 -2.28 -21.23
N THR A 192 1.72 -2.61 -20.64
CA THR A 192 1.88 -3.80 -19.80
C THR A 192 1.30 -3.54 -18.41
N MET A 193 1.62 -2.38 -17.84
CA MET A 193 1.11 -1.93 -16.57
C MET A 193 1.25 -0.42 -16.43
N ILE A 194 0.45 0.13 -15.54
CA ILE A 194 0.51 1.50 -15.05
C ILE A 194 0.63 1.38 -13.53
N CYS A 195 1.73 1.89 -12.97
CA CYS A 195 1.99 1.88 -11.54
C CYS A 195 1.96 3.32 -11.03
N VAL A 196 1.18 3.58 -9.99
CA VAL A 196 0.97 4.90 -9.40
C VAL A 196 1.43 4.82 -7.95
N CYS A 197 2.51 5.51 -7.64
CA CYS A 197 3.20 5.43 -6.35
C CYS A 197 3.06 6.75 -5.58
N ASN A 198 2.66 6.65 -4.32
CA ASN A 198 2.91 7.64 -3.28
C ASN A 198 4.01 7.11 -2.36
N GLY A 199 3.92 5.85 -1.98
CA GLY A 199 4.96 5.12 -1.26
C GLY A 199 5.95 4.41 -2.18
N ARG A 200 6.79 3.58 -1.57
CA ARG A 200 7.97 2.99 -2.24
C ARG A 200 7.89 1.49 -2.42
N TRP A 201 7.13 0.79 -1.55
CA TRP A 201 7.17 -0.66 -1.46
C TRP A 201 5.80 -1.28 -1.65
N TYR A 202 5.73 -2.39 -2.35
CA TYR A 202 4.50 -3.17 -2.50
C TYR A 202 4.78 -4.63 -2.88
N GLY A 203 3.73 -5.45 -2.92
CA GLY A 203 3.81 -6.82 -3.42
C GLY A 203 4.79 -7.71 -2.67
N GLY A 204 5.05 -7.43 -1.38
CA GLY A 204 5.95 -8.20 -0.54
C GLY A 204 7.43 -7.95 -0.83
N GLY A 205 7.79 -6.74 -1.25
CA GLY A 205 9.19 -6.34 -1.37
C GLY A 205 9.63 -5.89 -2.77
N TYR A 206 8.70 -5.39 -3.58
CA TYR A 206 9.02 -4.60 -4.76
C TYR A 206 9.16 -3.14 -4.34
N ASN A 207 10.23 -2.49 -4.83
CA ASN A 207 10.51 -1.07 -4.62
C ASN A 207 10.71 -0.41 -5.99
N PRO A 208 9.62 -0.16 -6.74
CA PRO A 208 9.72 0.34 -8.12
C PRO A 208 10.24 1.77 -8.21
N VAL A 209 9.90 2.63 -7.24
CA VAL A 209 10.32 4.04 -7.18
C VAL A 209 10.96 4.32 -5.82
N PRO A 210 12.26 4.01 -5.63
CA PRO A 210 12.92 4.14 -4.33
C PRO A 210 12.99 5.56 -3.78
N ASP A 211 12.86 6.52 -4.66
CA ASP A 211 12.94 7.96 -4.39
C ASP A 211 11.57 8.67 -4.37
N ALA A 212 10.46 7.93 -4.35
CA ALA A 212 9.15 8.51 -4.12
C ALA A 212 9.08 9.18 -2.74
N GLU A 213 8.44 10.35 -2.66
CA GLU A 213 8.24 11.11 -1.44
C GLU A 213 6.78 11.05 -1.02
N LEU A 214 6.55 10.79 0.28
CA LEU A 214 5.21 10.49 0.82
C LEU A 214 4.33 11.74 1.06
N ASP A 215 4.87 12.95 0.91
CA ASP A 215 4.21 14.19 1.34
C ASP A 215 4.55 15.42 0.48
N ASP A 216 5.01 15.21 -0.75
CA ASP A 216 5.41 16.28 -1.66
C ASP A 216 4.28 16.77 -2.59
N GLY A 217 3.08 16.22 -2.46
CA GLY A 217 1.91 16.58 -3.26
C GLY A 217 1.94 16.03 -4.69
N LEU A 218 2.76 15.02 -4.97
CA LEU A 218 2.90 14.41 -6.28
C LEU A 218 2.78 12.89 -6.19
N LEU A 219 2.41 12.29 -7.31
CA LEU A 219 2.40 10.84 -7.54
C LEU A 219 3.49 10.52 -8.56
N ASP A 220 4.28 9.50 -8.26
CA ASP A 220 5.25 8.94 -9.19
C ASP A 220 4.59 7.86 -10.04
N VAL A 221 4.45 8.10 -11.34
CA VAL A 221 3.72 7.21 -12.25
C VAL A 221 4.67 6.55 -13.22
N LEU A 222 4.68 5.22 -13.25
CA LEU A 222 5.41 4.43 -14.22
C LEU A 222 4.44 3.86 -15.27
N LEU A 223 4.59 4.29 -16.52
CA LEU A 223 3.92 3.68 -17.67
C LEU A 223 4.87 2.68 -18.32
N VAL A 224 4.49 1.39 -18.29
CA VAL A 224 5.30 0.32 -18.87
C VAL A 224 4.74 -0.06 -20.22
N ALA A 225 5.50 0.23 -21.28
CA ALA A 225 5.17 -0.09 -22.67
C ALA A 225 4.92 -1.60 -22.87
N PRO A 226 4.34 -2.02 -23.97
CA PRO A 226 4.17 -3.42 -24.30
C PRO A 226 5.54 -4.13 -24.34
N VAL A 227 5.71 -5.13 -23.47
CA VAL A 227 6.91 -5.97 -23.44
C VAL A 227 6.56 -7.42 -23.77
N SER A 228 7.45 -8.14 -24.42
CA SER A 228 7.32 -9.58 -24.60
C SER A 228 7.49 -10.30 -23.25
N ARG A 229 7.04 -11.55 -23.17
CA ARG A 229 7.22 -12.37 -21.95
C ARG A 229 8.68 -12.54 -21.55
N LEU A 230 9.57 -12.67 -22.53
CA LEU A 230 11.01 -12.80 -22.29
C LEU A 230 11.60 -11.47 -21.78
N GLN A 231 11.22 -10.35 -22.36
CA GLN A 231 11.60 -9.02 -21.85
C GLN A 231 11.11 -8.81 -20.43
N ALA A 232 9.83 -9.11 -20.14
CA ALA A 232 9.28 -9.01 -18.79
C ALA A 232 10.09 -9.84 -17.79
N ALA A 233 10.41 -11.08 -18.12
CA ALA A 233 11.25 -11.94 -17.27
C ALA A 233 12.66 -11.37 -17.04
N SER A 234 13.26 -10.71 -18.04
CA SER A 234 14.59 -10.12 -17.94
C SER A 234 14.63 -8.85 -17.10
N ILE A 235 13.55 -8.04 -17.10
CA ILE A 235 13.52 -6.73 -16.42
C ILE A 235 12.87 -6.76 -15.04
N ILE A 236 12.08 -7.80 -14.70
CA ILE A 236 11.30 -7.85 -13.45
C ILE A 236 12.19 -7.67 -12.20
N GLY A 237 13.37 -8.28 -12.19
CA GLY A 237 14.31 -8.14 -11.09
C GLY A 237 14.95 -6.75 -10.99
N LYS A 238 15.04 -6.03 -12.09
CA LYS A 238 15.51 -4.63 -12.15
C LYS A 238 14.41 -3.67 -11.71
N TYR A 239 13.19 -3.89 -12.20
CA TYR A 239 11.99 -3.18 -11.75
C TYR A 239 11.79 -3.31 -10.24
N LYS A 240 11.90 -4.54 -9.70
CA LYS A 240 11.82 -4.81 -8.26
C LYS A 240 12.81 -3.96 -7.43
N LYS A 241 13.93 -3.56 -8.01
CA LYS A 241 14.99 -2.77 -7.36
C LYS A 241 14.97 -1.29 -7.73
N GLY A 242 13.90 -0.79 -8.36
CA GLY A 242 13.78 0.61 -8.76
C GLY A 242 14.72 1.06 -9.89
N GLN A 243 15.25 0.11 -10.67
CA GLN A 243 16.18 0.41 -11.74
C GLN A 243 15.48 0.74 -13.08
N TYR A 244 14.25 1.28 -13.00
CA TYR A 244 13.44 1.59 -14.18
C TYR A 244 14.08 2.64 -15.10
N ARG A 245 14.88 3.55 -14.57
CA ARG A 245 15.60 4.57 -15.34
C ARG A 245 16.61 4.00 -16.33
N ASN A 246 17.00 2.73 -16.17
CA ASN A 246 17.87 2.03 -17.11
C ASN A 246 17.14 1.56 -18.37
N TYR A 247 15.80 1.74 -18.44
CA TYR A 247 14.95 1.25 -19.52
C TYR A 247 13.98 2.35 -20.01
N PRO A 248 14.51 3.55 -20.40
CA PRO A 248 13.66 4.70 -20.75
C PRO A 248 12.79 4.44 -21.98
N GLU A 249 13.18 3.51 -22.85
CA GLU A 249 12.42 3.06 -24.02
C GLU A 249 11.20 2.19 -23.66
N LEU A 250 11.21 1.56 -22.47
CA LEU A 250 10.14 0.67 -21.99
C LEU A 250 9.33 1.27 -20.87
N ILE A 251 9.92 2.14 -20.05
CA ILE A 251 9.29 2.68 -18.84
C ILE A 251 9.41 4.20 -18.85
N ARG A 252 8.28 4.88 -19.03
CA ARG A 252 8.18 6.33 -18.85
C ARG A 252 7.82 6.62 -17.41
N HIS A 253 8.51 7.57 -16.81
CA HIS A 253 8.24 8.07 -15.47
C HIS A 253 7.70 9.48 -15.52
N PHE A 254 6.61 9.71 -14.76
CA PHE A 254 5.99 11.02 -14.59
C PHE A 254 5.87 11.33 -13.10
N ARG A 255 5.94 12.62 -12.77
CA ARG A 255 5.57 13.13 -11.46
C ARG A 255 4.43 14.12 -11.63
N VAL A 256 3.25 13.77 -11.15
CA VAL A 256 2.00 14.49 -11.40
C VAL A 256 1.11 14.48 -10.16
N SER A 257 0.21 15.47 -10.07
CA SER A 257 -0.82 15.47 -9.03
C SER A 257 -2.05 14.64 -9.40
N GLU A 258 -2.26 14.36 -10.70
CA GLU A 258 -3.40 13.54 -11.17
C GLU A 258 -3.11 12.88 -12.52
N LEU A 259 -3.83 11.81 -12.78
CA LEU A 259 -3.95 11.18 -14.08
C LEU A 259 -5.30 10.47 -14.20
N ARG A 260 -5.71 10.19 -15.46
CA ARG A 260 -6.90 9.40 -15.76
C ARG A 260 -6.54 8.25 -16.67
N VAL A 261 -7.08 7.08 -16.40
CA VAL A 261 -6.89 5.87 -17.21
C VAL A 261 -8.25 5.35 -17.63
N ILE A 262 -8.47 5.27 -18.94
CA ILE A 262 -9.68 4.71 -19.53
C ILE A 262 -9.32 3.37 -20.14
N CYS A 263 -10.05 2.34 -19.75
CA CYS A 263 -9.89 0.96 -20.21
C CYS A 263 -10.94 0.61 -21.24
N ASP A 264 -10.63 -0.24 -22.21
CA ASP A 264 -11.61 -0.70 -23.20
C ASP A 264 -12.76 -1.50 -22.55
N GLU A 265 -12.45 -2.21 -21.47
CA GLU A 265 -13.37 -3.01 -20.67
C GLU A 265 -13.11 -2.79 -19.19
N GLU A 266 -14.05 -3.19 -18.33
CA GLU A 266 -13.85 -3.16 -16.89
C GLU A 266 -12.56 -3.88 -16.49
N SER A 267 -11.67 -3.17 -15.85
CA SER A 267 -10.32 -3.62 -15.53
C SER A 267 -10.10 -3.66 -14.03
N ARG A 268 -9.16 -4.50 -13.61
CA ARG A 268 -8.74 -4.59 -12.22
C ARG A 268 -7.77 -3.47 -11.90
N VAL A 269 -8.09 -2.76 -10.85
CA VAL A 269 -7.22 -1.78 -10.19
C VAL A 269 -6.82 -2.37 -8.85
N ASN A 270 -5.54 -2.41 -8.61
CA ASN A 270 -4.98 -2.77 -7.30
C ASN A 270 -4.77 -1.49 -6.50
N ILE A 271 -5.29 -1.43 -5.27
CA ILE A 271 -5.12 -0.32 -4.34
C ILE A 271 -4.54 -0.92 -3.06
N ASP A 272 -3.23 -0.82 -2.86
CA ASP A 272 -2.49 -1.40 -1.72
C ASP A 272 -2.79 -2.89 -1.47
N GLY A 273 -3.12 -3.65 -2.51
CA GLY A 273 -3.52 -5.06 -2.43
C GLY A 273 -5.03 -5.31 -2.54
N GLU A 274 -5.87 -4.29 -2.39
CA GLU A 274 -7.32 -4.39 -2.52
C GLU A 274 -7.76 -4.23 -3.98
N LEU A 275 -8.84 -4.92 -4.35
CA LEU A 275 -9.39 -4.93 -5.71
C LEU A 275 -10.49 -3.88 -5.86
N LEU A 276 -10.31 -2.99 -6.85
CA LEU A 276 -11.38 -2.20 -7.43
C LEU A 276 -11.59 -2.65 -8.89
N LEU A 277 -12.83 -2.75 -9.33
CA LEU A 277 -13.20 -2.96 -10.73
C LEU A 277 -13.70 -1.65 -11.30
N ALA A 278 -13.07 -1.16 -12.38
CA ALA A 278 -13.47 0.08 -13.03
C ALA A 278 -13.03 0.12 -14.50
N GLN A 279 -13.76 0.85 -15.33
CA GLN A 279 -13.42 1.13 -16.72
C GLN A 279 -12.78 2.51 -16.88
N ASP A 280 -13.17 3.45 -16.04
CA ASP A 280 -12.66 4.82 -15.99
C ASP A 280 -12.11 5.06 -14.58
N VAL A 281 -10.80 5.27 -14.50
CA VAL A 281 -10.08 5.38 -13.23
C VAL A 281 -9.34 6.70 -13.18
N ARG A 282 -9.68 7.51 -12.20
CA ARG A 282 -8.96 8.73 -11.88
C ARG A 282 -8.08 8.50 -10.67
N PHE A 283 -6.81 8.76 -10.83
CA PHE A 283 -5.85 8.85 -9.74
C PHE A 283 -5.51 10.31 -9.50
N ALA A 284 -5.49 10.72 -8.25
CA ALA A 284 -5.06 12.07 -7.85
C ALA A 284 -4.42 12.03 -6.47
N VAL A 285 -3.61 13.03 -6.16
CA VAL A 285 -3.27 13.30 -4.76
C VAL A 285 -4.56 13.68 -4.06
N SER A 286 -4.90 12.96 -3.00
CA SER A 286 -6.15 13.18 -2.26
C SER A 286 -6.15 14.54 -1.55
N GLN A 287 -7.34 15.14 -1.45
CA GLN A 287 -7.53 16.31 -0.58
C GLN A 287 -7.41 15.94 0.91
N HIS A 288 -7.66 14.69 1.24
CA HIS A 288 -7.45 14.15 2.58
C HIS A 288 -6.03 13.65 2.72
N LYS A 289 -5.40 14.01 3.82
CA LYS A 289 -4.10 13.48 4.23
C LYS A 289 -4.28 12.63 5.47
N ILE A 290 -3.29 11.80 5.77
CA ILE A 290 -3.29 10.98 6.98
C ILE A 290 -2.18 11.41 7.93
N ARG A 291 -2.51 11.67 9.19
CA ARG A 291 -1.51 11.78 10.26
C ARG A 291 -1.07 10.39 10.61
N PHE A 292 0.22 10.12 10.41
CA PHE A 292 0.80 8.80 10.68
C PHE A 292 1.81 8.91 11.81
N PHE A 293 1.62 8.14 12.88
CA PHE A 293 2.56 8.08 13.99
C PHE A 293 3.42 6.82 13.92
N TYR A 294 4.68 6.95 14.33
CA TYR A 294 5.69 5.92 14.17
C TYR A 294 6.73 5.97 15.29
N PRO A 295 7.51 4.91 15.49
CA PRO A 295 8.56 4.87 16.51
C PRO A 295 9.48 6.09 16.41
N LYS A 296 9.75 6.70 17.55
CA LYS A 296 10.52 7.93 17.66
C LYS A 296 11.92 7.85 17.04
N GLY A 297 12.29 8.91 16.34
CA GLY A 297 13.62 9.03 15.71
C GLY A 297 13.78 8.31 14.38
N LEU A 298 12.75 7.69 13.82
CA LEU A 298 12.82 7.11 12.49
C LEU A 298 12.75 8.18 11.39
N SER A 299 13.47 7.94 10.30
CA SER A 299 13.41 8.73 9.07
C SER A 299 12.58 8.02 8.00
N TRP A 300 11.84 8.84 7.22
CA TRP A 300 11.09 8.41 6.05
C TRP A 300 11.67 8.98 4.75
N GLU A 301 12.86 9.57 4.80
CA GLU A 301 13.51 10.13 3.63
C GLU A 301 13.88 9.05 2.63
N ALA A 302 13.72 9.36 1.35
CA ALA A 302 14.20 8.53 0.28
C ALA A 302 15.72 8.38 0.40
N LYS A 303 16.22 7.16 0.38
CA LYS A 303 17.68 6.95 0.27
C LYS A 303 18.10 7.49 -1.08
N SER A 304 18.76 8.63 -1.13
CA SER A 304 19.25 9.20 -2.38
C SER A 304 20.13 8.16 -3.09
N THR A 305 19.63 7.63 -4.19
CA THR A 305 20.41 6.76 -5.10
C THR A 305 21.32 7.59 -6.01
N ILE A 306 21.84 8.70 -5.49
CA ILE A 306 22.96 9.41 -6.13
C ILE A 306 24.23 8.73 -5.66
N ASN A 307 24.46 7.51 -6.12
CA ASN A 307 25.80 6.98 -6.23
C ASN A 307 26.22 7.08 -7.68
N GLY A 308 27.06 8.10 -7.90
CA GLY A 308 27.66 8.41 -9.15
C GLY A 308 28.29 7.20 -9.81
N GLY A 309 27.87 6.94 -11.04
CA GLY A 309 28.70 6.23 -11.96
C GLY A 309 29.99 7.04 -12.15
N LYS A 310 31.09 6.44 -11.74
CA LYS A 310 32.40 6.68 -12.36
C LYS A 310 32.60 5.58 -13.37
#